data_5276794febf6305e24da383185f64cbc
#
_entry.id   5276794febf6305e24da383185f64cbc
#
_cell.length_a   1.000
_cell.length_b   1.000
_cell.length_c   1.000
_cell.angle_alpha   90.00
_cell.angle_beta   90.00
_cell.angle_gamma   90.00
#
_symmetry.space_group_name_H-M   'P 1'
#
loop_
_entity.id
_entity.type
_entity.pdbx_description
1 polymer ?
#
loop_
_entity_poly.entity_id
_entity_poly.type
_entity_poly.pdbx_seq_one_letter_code
_entity_poly.pdbx_strand_id
1 'polypeptide(L)'
;MTKQRIAVFSGPNATIANSPTLVTSNKGRRFDERRLDGRFDHLVAQELYEPVTVRIKRFSAHPLEADAAGVYHEPDRAYDEVELRPEDGPYPLPYVSRRADGSPDGVPFEDEDLEDRSIGYGGRQFYYPDAARLFAEIDRTITGRDEDGSGSALDRRADFDFIRVLPSGGYASRGEVSGRDYFPYKPRAIAHRPRYRDLATATNVVREAMRSGRYAGGIWLEASPTLEETLYWCNLVLDIDISLVGCASQRPHGQLANDGDRNIVDAIDFILSGERLGVVALQDERIFAAREFKKADDRPGNYKVTGGHGGILGSVGPPVTVWYRPAYKHTHTSEVNLRRLPERVAFLDRADDRSPTTIRIKDGERLRPEVIPRVHMVKYGAYMDEDVLDDPDGEVDIMARIARGLEQQSRAIEGAPPFHGFVFEGLSPYAYGSGSQREALKIAAFSGMPVVRVGRADPGGMVPKRGWPHAVTGSNLDANKARMLLMASMLKLGRWPKAKDPRHPTPEECDALYAAVAAYQALFDTH
;
A
#
# COMPACT_ATOMS: atom_id res chain seq x y z
N MET A 1 10.80 -22.47 26.53
CA MET A 1 10.12 -22.49 25.21
C MET A 1 10.95 -21.66 24.25
N THR A 2 11.19 -22.12 23.03
CA THR A 2 11.80 -21.29 21.98
C THR A 2 10.87 -20.14 21.66
N LYS A 3 11.37 -18.92 21.63
CA LYS A 3 10.59 -17.74 21.25
C LYS A 3 10.01 -17.94 19.83
N GLN A 4 8.78 -17.49 19.63
CA GLN A 4 8.20 -17.45 18.31
C GLN A 4 8.84 -16.32 17.49
N ARG A 5 8.94 -16.52 16.19
CA ARG A 5 9.52 -15.52 15.28
C ARG A 5 8.42 -14.85 14.47
N ILE A 6 8.50 -13.54 14.32
CA ILE A 6 7.55 -12.71 13.59
C ILE A 6 8.29 -11.97 12.47
N ALA A 7 7.75 -12.01 11.26
CA ALA A 7 8.24 -11.19 10.15
C ALA A 7 7.63 -9.79 10.23
N VAL A 8 8.44 -8.75 10.12
CA VAL A 8 7.99 -7.35 10.09
C VAL A 8 8.32 -6.77 8.72
N PHE A 9 7.30 -6.46 7.95
CA PHE A 9 7.41 -5.94 6.60
C PHE A 9 7.19 -4.44 6.57
N SER A 10 8.10 -3.70 5.96
CA SER A 10 7.96 -2.27 5.74
C SER A 10 7.44 -1.99 4.34
N GLY A 11 6.19 -1.54 4.26
CA GLY A 11 5.50 -1.11 3.06
C GLY A 11 5.70 0.37 2.72
N PRO A 12 4.88 0.95 1.85
CA PRO A 12 5.00 2.35 1.44
C PRO A 12 4.87 3.32 2.63
N ASN A 13 5.89 4.16 2.80
CA ASN A 13 5.94 5.19 3.86
C ASN A 13 5.70 4.65 5.29
N ALA A 14 6.08 3.39 5.56
CA ALA A 14 5.81 2.71 6.82
C ALA A 14 6.29 3.48 8.04
N THR A 15 7.54 3.90 8.02
CA THR A 15 8.15 4.61 9.15
C THR A 15 7.60 6.01 9.37
N ILE A 16 7.11 6.66 8.32
CA ILE A 16 6.38 7.94 8.42
C ILE A 16 5.12 7.81 9.29
N ALA A 17 4.40 6.69 9.16
CA ALA A 17 3.12 6.49 9.80
C ALA A 17 3.24 5.90 11.21
N ASN A 18 4.40 5.35 11.57
CA ASN A 18 4.58 4.60 12.82
C ASN A 18 5.64 5.19 13.75
N SER A 19 6.41 6.18 13.29
CA SER A 19 7.48 6.76 14.10
C SER A 19 7.73 8.24 13.75
N PRO A 20 8.28 9.03 14.67
CA PRO A 20 8.67 10.40 14.36
C PRO A 20 9.79 10.41 13.32
N THR A 21 9.85 11.48 12.56
CA THR A 21 10.96 11.73 11.65
C THR A 21 12.24 12.02 12.42
N LEU A 22 13.32 11.38 12.02
CA LEU A 22 14.66 11.78 12.44
C LEU A 22 15.11 13.00 11.66
N VAL A 23 15.74 13.92 12.35
CA VAL A 23 16.28 15.15 11.76
C VAL A 23 17.77 15.02 11.60
N THR A 24 18.26 15.16 10.36
CA THR A 24 19.68 15.18 10.08
C THR A 24 20.23 16.59 10.19
N SER A 25 21.55 16.70 10.30
CA SER A 25 22.26 17.93 9.93
C SER A 25 21.97 18.30 8.47
N ASN A 26 22.05 19.56 8.16
CA ASN A 26 21.98 20.04 6.80
C ASN A 26 23.20 20.94 6.49
N LYS A 27 23.36 21.27 5.23
CA LYS A 27 24.49 22.09 4.74
C LYS A 27 24.16 23.57 4.67
N GLY A 28 23.50 24.11 5.68
CA GLY A 28 23.04 25.49 5.68
C GLY A 28 24.12 26.51 5.37
N ARG A 29 25.28 26.37 5.94
CA ARG A 29 26.40 27.26 5.69
C ARG A 29 26.85 27.28 4.21
N ARG A 30 26.94 26.11 3.58
CA ARG A 30 27.23 26.03 2.14
C ARG A 30 26.11 26.55 1.28
N PHE A 31 24.93 26.48 1.78
CA PHE A 31 23.74 26.99 1.18
C PHE A 31 23.80 28.55 1.12
N ASP A 32 24.09 29.20 2.23
CA ASP A 32 24.23 30.63 2.32
C ASP A 32 25.37 31.16 1.44
N GLU A 33 26.50 30.48 1.40
CA GLU A 33 27.62 30.79 0.54
C GLU A 33 27.25 30.80 -0.95
N ARG A 34 26.28 30.03 -1.36
CA ARG A 34 25.79 29.95 -2.74
C ARG A 34 24.58 30.82 -3.04
N ARG A 35 24.13 31.61 -2.09
CA ARG A 35 22.98 32.52 -2.22
C ARG A 35 21.70 31.80 -2.69
N LEU A 36 21.49 30.58 -2.26
CA LEU A 36 20.25 29.88 -2.47
C LEU A 36 19.26 30.38 -1.44
N ASP A 37 18.02 30.60 -1.79
CA ASP A 37 17.04 31.32 -0.96
C ASP A 37 16.40 30.53 0.16
N GLY A 38 16.97 29.47 0.68
CA GLY A 38 16.42 28.73 1.80
C GLY A 38 15.03 28.14 1.57
N ARG A 39 14.69 27.70 0.36
CA ARG A 39 13.39 27.11 0.01
C ARG A 39 13.45 25.60 -0.18
N PHE A 40 12.30 24.97 -0.24
CA PHE A 40 12.12 23.53 -0.46
C PHE A 40 12.75 22.96 -1.73
N ASP A 41 12.84 23.77 -2.75
CA ASP A 41 13.46 23.45 -4.03
C ASP A 41 14.94 23.08 -3.91
N HIS A 42 15.56 23.35 -2.77
CA HIS A 42 16.93 22.96 -2.48
C HIS A 42 17.09 21.52 -1.98
N LEU A 43 16.01 20.87 -1.62
CA LEU A 43 16.00 19.43 -1.38
C LEU A 43 15.79 18.70 -2.70
N VAL A 44 16.86 18.40 -3.39
CA VAL A 44 16.82 17.68 -4.66
C VAL A 44 17.23 16.23 -4.48
N ALA A 45 16.66 15.34 -5.29
CA ALA A 45 17.12 13.97 -5.34
C ALA A 45 18.54 13.93 -5.89
N GLN A 46 19.47 13.41 -5.11
CA GLN A 46 20.87 13.31 -5.48
C GLN A 46 21.30 11.85 -5.47
N GLU A 47 21.94 11.44 -6.56
CA GLU A 47 22.63 10.16 -6.61
C GLU A 47 24.02 10.35 -5.99
N LEU A 48 24.38 9.43 -5.12
CA LEU A 48 25.71 9.37 -4.57
C LEU A 48 26.60 8.51 -5.47
N TYR A 49 27.87 8.87 -5.61
CA TYR A 49 28.88 8.08 -6.33
C TYR A 49 29.70 7.20 -5.38
N GLU A 50 29.77 7.62 -4.12
CA GLU A 50 30.47 6.92 -3.05
C GLU A 50 29.65 7.00 -1.76
N PRO A 51 29.88 6.10 -0.79
CA PRO A 51 29.21 6.17 0.51
C PRO A 51 29.52 7.50 1.21
N VAL A 52 28.50 8.07 1.85
CA VAL A 52 28.63 9.33 2.62
C VAL A 52 28.11 9.10 4.02
N THR A 53 28.93 9.36 5.03
CA THR A 53 28.49 9.34 6.42
C THR A 53 27.77 10.63 6.76
N VAL A 54 26.58 10.53 7.30
CA VAL A 54 25.78 11.65 7.79
C VAL A 54 25.45 11.46 9.26
N ARG A 55 25.28 12.56 9.97
CA ARG A 55 24.81 12.55 11.37
C ARG A 55 23.32 12.75 11.42
N ILE A 56 22.63 11.87 12.09
CA ILE A 56 21.17 11.86 12.21
C ILE A 56 20.80 12.08 13.66
N LYS A 57 19.95 13.09 13.91
CA LYS A 57 19.45 13.37 15.25
C LYS A 57 18.67 12.16 15.77
N ARG A 58 18.97 11.74 16.99
CA ARG A 58 18.28 10.62 17.62
C ARG A 58 16.81 10.87 17.82
N PHE A 59 16.07 9.79 17.93
CA PHE A 59 14.71 9.82 18.41
C PHE A 59 14.63 10.50 19.77
N SER A 60 13.58 11.28 19.93
CA SER A 60 13.12 11.66 21.24
C SER A 60 12.53 10.44 21.95
N ALA A 61 13.19 9.95 22.95
CA ALA A 61 12.60 9.05 23.91
C ALA A 61 11.41 9.74 24.62
N HIS A 62 10.63 8.98 25.36
CA HIS A 62 9.56 9.55 26.17
C HIS A 62 10.14 10.65 27.10
N PRO A 63 9.45 11.79 27.29
CA PRO A 63 9.99 12.92 28.08
C PRO A 63 10.42 12.58 29.51
N LEU A 64 9.95 11.48 30.07
CA LEU A 64 10.29 11.01 31.39
C LEU A 64 11.49 10.06 31.45
N GLU A 65 12.06 9.69 30.31
CA GLU A 65 13.23 8.83 30.26
C GLU A 65 14.52 9.61 30.50
N ALA A 66 15.48 8.95 31.11
CA ALA A 66 16.73 9.59 31.53
C ALA A 66 17.58 10.11 30.34
N ASP A 67 17.43 9.52 29.17
CA ASP A 67 18.13 9.93 27.95
C ASP A 67 17.33 10.90 27.06
N ALA A 68 16.10 11.22 27.42
CA ALA A 68 15.31 12.23 26.73
C ALA A 68 15.96 13.62 26.75
N ALA A 69 16.63 13.94 27.84
CA ALA A 69 17.36 15.20 28.02
C ALA A 69 18.44 15.40 26.94
N GLY A 70 19.16 14.34 26.57
CA GLY A 70 20.20 14.40 25.55
C GLY A 70 19.69 14.78 24.16
N VAL A 71 18.43 14.48 23.86
CA VAL A 71 17.80 14.87 22.59
C VAL A 71 17.56 16.37 22.50
N TYR A 72 17.30 17.01 23.62
CA TYR A 72 16.93 18.43 23.66
C TYR A 72 18.07 19.36 24.06
N HIS A 73 19.08 18.88 24.77
CA HIS A 73 20.03 19.72 25.45
C HIS A 73 21.52 19.47 25.13
N GLU A 74 21.88 18.33 24.59
CA GLU A 74 23.29 18.02 24.32
C GLU A 74 23.48 17.55 22.87
N PRO A 75 23.97 18.42 21.98
CA PRO A 75 24.19 18.10 20.56
C PRO A 75 25.04 16.85 20.34
N ASP A 76 26.13 16.72 21.09
CA ASP A 76 27.14 15.68 20.87
C ASP A 76 26.68 14.26 21.20
N ARG A 77 25.62 14.11 21.98
CA ARG A 77 25.05 12.82 22.34
C ARG A 77 23.74 12.50 21.63
N ALA A 78 23.22 13.43 20.86
CA ALA A 78 21.91 13.36 20.27
C ALA A 78 21.92 12.86 18.81
N TYR A 79 23.04 12.42 18.31
CA TYR A 79 23.19 12.04 16.91
C TYR A 79 23.71 10.61 16.76
N ASP A 80 23.25 9.95 15.71
CA ASP A 80 23.81 8.71 15.22
C ASP A 80 24.53 9.00 13.89
N GLU A 81 25.62 8.31 13.65
CA GLU A 81 26.27 8.32 12.34
C GLU A 81 25.68 7.25 11.45
N VAL A 82 25.31 7.64 10.24
CA VAL A 82 24.69 6.75 9.25
C VAL A 82 25.42 6.88 7.93
N GLU A 83 25.79 5.74 7.36
CA GLU A 83 26.35 5.67 6.03
C GLU A 83 25.23 5.62 4.98
N LEU A 84 25.14 6.65 4.15
CA LEU A 84 24.30 6.66 2.96
C LEU A 84 25.07 6.02 1.81
N ARG A 85 24.50 5.03 1.17
CA ARG A 85 25.16 4.26 0.12
C ARG A 85 24.59 4.57 -1.26
N PRO A 86 25.42 4.58 -2.33
CA PRO A 86 24.97 4.87 -3.69
C PRO A 86 23.79 4.02 -4.15
N GLU A 87 23.81 2.74 -3.85
CA GLU A 87 22.78 1.76 -4.26
C GLU A 87 21.42 1.98 -3.60
N ASP A 88 21.38 2.71 -2.50
CA ASP A 88 20.16 3.00 -1.74
C ASP A 88 19.51 4.35 -2.14
N GLY A 89 20.17 5.15 -2.99
CA GLY A 89 19.67 6.44 -3.47
C GLY A 89 18.59 6.36 -4.57
N PRO A 90 18.20 7.49 -5.12
CA PRO A 90 18.66 8.84 -4.81
C PRO A 90 18.14 9.37 -3.48
N TYR A 91 18.91 10.23 -2.84
CA TYR A 91 18.60 10.83 -1.55
C TYR A 91 18.12 12.29 -1.70
N PRO A 92 17.09 12.71 -0.97
CA PRO A 92 16.69 14.12 -0.91
C PRO A 92 17.60 14.88 0.05
N LEU A 93 18.79 15.18 -0.38
CA LEU A 93 19.78 15.91 0.40
C LEU A 93 19.65 17.40 0.18
N PRO A 94 19.85 18.24 1.21
CA PRO A 94 19.76 19.69 1.11
C PRO A 94 20.78 20.24 0.10
N TYR A 95 21.96 19.71 0.08
CA TYR A 95 22.97 19.95 -0.94
C TYR A 95 24.18 19.05 -0.66
N VAL A 96 24.63 18.36 -1.68
CA VAL A 96 25.96 17.76 -1.69
C VAL A 96 26.78 18.55 -2.68
N SER A 97 27.86 19.20 -2.23
CA SER A 97 28.74 19.91 -3.16
C SER A 97 29.31 18.93 -4.18
N ARG A 98 29.36 19.39 -5.42
CA ARG A 98 29.87 18.58 -6.52
C ARG A 98 31.18 19.16 -7.01
N ARG A 99 32.11 18.29 -7.38
CA ARG A 99 33.30 18.64 -8.14
C ARG A 99 32.93 19.11 -9.55
N ALA A 100 33.86 19.67 -10.26
CA ALA A 100 33.65 20.17 -11.63
C ALA A 100 33.21 19.05 -12.61
N ASP A 101 33.56 17.81 -12.34
CA ASP A 101 33.18 16.61 -13.10
C ASP A 101 31.79 16.07 -12.75
N GLY A 102 31.08 16.73 -11.82
CA GLY A 102 29.76 16.34 -11.36
C GLY A 102 29.75 15.29 -10.23
N SER A 103 30.92 14.75 -9.84
CA SER A 103 31.03 13.84 -8.71
C SER A 103 30.83 14.60 -7.38
N PRO A 104 30.31 13.96 -6.32
CA PRO A 104 30.27 14.54 -4.99
C PRO A 104 31.68 14.89 -4.52
N ASP A 105 31.84 16.00 -3.81
CA ASP A 105 33.14 16.37 -3.25
C ASP A 105 33.50 15.58 -1.98
N GLY A 106 32.63 14.69 -1.55
CA GLY A 106 32.87 13.78 -0.43
C GLY A 106 32.95 14.45 0.94
N VAL A 107 32.58 15.74 1.02
CA VAL A 107 32.61 16.44 2.30
C VAL A 107 31.38 16.07 3.12
N PRO A 108 31.56 15.36 4.25
CA PRO A 108 30.45 15.01 5.12
C PRO A 108 29.78 16.28 5.69
N PHE A 109 28.59 16.12 6.23
CA PHE A 109 27.94 17.16 7.02
C PHE A 109 28.79 17.47 8.25
N GLU A 110 29.04 18.76 8.48
CA GLU A 110 29.81 19.25 9.63
C GLU A 110 28.86 19.58 10.78
N ASP A 111 29.39 19.63 12.02
CA ASP A 111 28.58 19.91 13.20
C ASP A 111 27.90 21.28 13.13
N GLU A 112 28.53 22.25 12.46
CA GLU A 112 28.00 23.59 12.23
C GLU A 112 26.75 23.60 11.33
N ASP A 113 26.53 22.55 10.55
CA ASP A 113 25.35 22.40 9.68
C ASP A 113 24.10 21.96 10.49
N LEU A 114 24.24 21.61 11.76
CA LEU A 114 23.20 21.00 12.55
C LEU A 114 22.05 21.94 12.92
N GLU A 115 22.29 23.25 12.96
CA GLU A 115 21.36 24.24 13.49
C GLU A 115 20.70 25.14 12.47
N ASP A 116 21.02 24.96 11.19
CA ASP A 116 20.43 25.80 10.16
C ASP A 116 18.93 25.55 10.00
N ARG A 117 18.17 26.61 10.06
CA ARG A 117 16.70 26.60 9.96
C ARG A 117 16.18 27.13 8.61
N SER A 118 17.07 27.34 7.66
CA SER A 118 16.75 28.03 6.41
C SER A 118 16.07 27.16 5.35
N ILE A 119 16.10 25.83 5.48
CA ILE A 119 15.56 24.91 4.48
C ILE A 119 14.35 24.19 5.02
N GLY A 120 13.20 24.33 4.42
CA GLY A 120 11.94 23.64 4.71
C GLY A 120 11.73 23.29 6.19
N TYR A 121 10.63 22.98 6.70
CA TYR A 121 10.37 22.63 8.11
C TYR A 121 11.49 22.98 9.13
N GLY A 122 12.06 24.16 9.03
CA GLY A 122 13.15 24.61 9.88
C GLY A 122 14.56 24.25 9.41
N GLY A 123 14.78 23.96 8.15
CA GLY A 123 16.10 23.80 7.58
C GLY A 123 16.78 22.47 7.80
N ARG A 124 16.00 21.43 7.97
CA ARG A 124 16.50 20.12 8.36
C ARG A 124 16.14 19.05 7.33
N GLN A 125 17.06 18.12 7.10
CA GLN A 125 16.81 16.90 6.36
C GLN A 125 16.10 15.90 7.27
N PHE A 126 14.99 15.31 6.79
CA PHE A 126 14.23 14.31 7.54
C PHE A 126 14.60 12.91 7.06
N TYR A 127 14.82 12.01 8.01
CA TYR A 127 14.94 10.58 7.78
C TYR A 127 13.98 9.83 8.68
N TYR A 128 13.57 8.66 8.23
CA TYR A 128 12.80 7.74 9.02
C TYR A 128 13.72 6.67 9.59
N PRO A 129 13.56 6.30 10.85
CA PRO A 129 14.30 5.18 11.41
C PRO A 129 13.91 3.89 10.70
N ASP A 130 14.78 2.91 10.77
CA ASP A 130 14.46 1.54 10.42
C ASP A 130 13.40 0.96 11.38
N ALA A 131 12.72 -0.12 10.95
CA ALA A 131 11.67 -0.73 11.76
C ALA A 131 12.23 -1.38 13.03
N ALA A 132 13.45 -1.91 12.99
CA ALA A 132 14.11 -2.48 14.16
C ALA A 132 14.32 -1.43 15.25
N ARG A 133 14.73 -0.22 14.86
CA ARG A 133 14.88 0.89 15.80
C ARG A 133 13.55 1.34 16.36
N LEU A 134 12.50 1.42 15.52
CA LEU A 134 11.16 1.72 16.03
C LEU A 134 10.72 0.75 17.12
N PHE A 135 10.94 -0.55 16.91
CA PHE A 135 10.60 -1.57 17.90
C PHE A 135 11.42 -1.43 19.19
N ALA A 136 12.71 -1.10 19.10
CA ALA A 136 13.54 -0.83 20.27
C ALA A 136 13.07 0.41 21.06
N GLU A 137 12.64 1.46 20.37
CA GLU A 137 12.09 2.67 21.03
C GLU A 137 10.72 2.39 21.66
N ILE A 138 9.89 1.57 21.03
CA ILE A 138 8.61 1.12 21.62
C ILE A 138 8.87 0.35 22.91
N ASP A 139 9.86 -0.54 22.93
CA ASP A 139 10.25 -1.27 24.15
C ASP A 139 10.61 -0.34 25.30
N ARG A 140 11.31 0.74 24.99
CA ARG A 140 11.73 1.72 26.01
C ARG A 140 10.57 2.55 26.57
N THR A 141 9.51 2.74 25.80
CA THR A 141 8.39 3.62 26.14
C THR A 141 7.19 2.89 26.74
N ILE A 142 6.92 1.68 26.26
CA ILE A 142 5.71 0.92 26.62
C ILE A 142 5.94 -0.01 27.80
N THR A 143 7.14 -0.54 27.93
CA THR A 143 7.43 -1.48 28.99
C THR A 143 7.60 -0.74 30.30
N GLY A 144 6.52 -0.64 31.07
CA GLY A 144 6.68 -0.38 32.51
C GLY A 144 7.70 -1.35 33.09
N ARG A 145 8.61 -0.87 33.93
CA ARG A 145 9.49 -1.75 34.67
C ARG A 145 8.63 -2.53 35.65
N ASP A 146 8.53 -3.82 35.49
CA ASP A 146 8.06 -4.69 36.55
C ASP A 146 8.96 -4.50 37.79
N GLU A 147 8.47 -4.80 39.00
CA GLU A 147 9.22 -4.62 40.24
C GLU A 147 10.60 -5.28 40.20
N ASP A 148 10.77 -6.33 39.44
CA ASP A 148 12.04 -7.03 39.18
C ASP A 148 12.88 -6.41 38.04
N GLY A 149 12.42 -5.32 37.44
CA GLY A 149 13.09 -4.68 36.29
C GLY A 149 12.99 -5.47 34.98
N SER A 150 12.19 -6.53 34.94
CA SER A 150 12.15 -7.45 33.80
C SER A 150 11.23 -7.00 32.67
N GLY A 151 10.28 -6.13 32.89
CA GLY A 151 9.34 -5.59 31.91
C GLY A 151 8.90 -6.52 30.76
N SER A 152 7.79 -6.29 30.17
CA SER A 152 7.31 -7.10 29.03
C SER A 152 7.91 -6.64 27.69
N ALA A 153 9.23 -6.47 27.64
CA ALA A 153 9.92 -6.05 26.43
C ALA A 153 9.56 -6.91 25.21
N LEU A 154 9.41 -6.30 24.04
CA LEU A 154 9.00 -7.00 22.83
C LEU A 154 10.01 -8.10 22.46
N ASP A 155 11.30 -7.84 22.64
CA ASP A 155 12.37 -8.77 22.40
C ASP A 155 12.34 -10.01 23.31
N ARG A 156 11.67 -9.94 24.46
CA ARG A 156 11.42 -11.10 25.33
C ARG A 156 10.23 -11.93 24.89
N ARG A 157 9.29 -11.31 24.16
CA ARG A 157 8.03 -11.94 23.73
C ARG A 157 8.19 -12.70 22.44
N ALA A 158 8.95 -12.15 21.47
CA ALA A 158 9.18 -12.75 20.16
C ALA A 158 10.55 -12.34 19.61
N ASP A 159 11.03 -13.11 18.62
CA ASP A 159 12.12 -12.70 17.75
C ASP A 159 11.54 -12.00 16.51
N PHE A 160 12.20 -10.97 16.01
CA PHE A 160 11.73 -10.20 14.86
C PHE A 160 12.73 -10.24 13.71
N ASP A 161 12.23 -10.53 12.50
CA ASP A 161 12.97 -10.36 11.25
C ASP A 161 12.36 -9.18 10.49
N PHE A 162 13.12 -8.11 10.30
CA PHE A 162 12.69 -6.89 9.63
C PHE A 162 13.01 -6.96 8.14
N ILE A 163 11.99 -6.78 7.29
CA ILE A 163 12.09 -6.95 5.84
C ILE A 163 11.56 -5.68 5.14
N ARG A 164 12.44 -4.97 4.46
CA ARG A 164 12.04 -3.84 3.63
C ARG A 164 11.43 -4.36 2.32
N VAL A 165 10.21 -3.99 2.06
CA VAL A 165 9.47 -4.38 0.86
C VAL A 165 9.38 -3.21 -0.13
N LEU A 166 9.03 -2.03 0.34
CA LEU A 166 8.86 -0.83 -0.46
C LEU A 166 9.48 0.40 0.25
N PRO A 167 10.04 1.36 -0.50
CA PRO A 167 10.11 1.39 -1.96
C PRO A 167 11.02 0.30 -2.51
N SER A 168 10.60 -0.30 -3.62
CA SER A 168 11.46 -1.18 -4.40
C SER A 168 12.45 -0.31 -5.20
N GLY A 169 13.70 -0.71 -5.22
CA GLY A 169 14.78 0.08 -5.80
C GLY A 169 15.32 1.13 -4.82
N GLY A 170 16.61 1.13 -4.60
CA GLY A 170 17.27 1.90 -3.57
C GLY A 170 17.21 1.26 -2.17
N TYR A 171 16.23 0.41 -1.93
CA TYR A 171 16.17 -0.44 -0.74
C TYR A 171 15.94 -1.87 -1.19
N ALA A 172 17.00 -2.66 -1.22
CA ALA A 172 16.87 -4.09 -1.52
C ALA A 172 15.90 -4.74 -0.52
N SER A 173 15.23 -5.81 -0.95
CA SER A 173 14.42 -6.68 -0.08
C SER A 173 15.35 -7.48 0.84
N ARG A 174 15.99 -6.80 1.74
CA ARG A 174 16.92 -7.37 2.74
C ARG A 174 16.44 -7.01 4.13
N GLY A 175 16.91 -7.76 5.12
CA GLY A 175 16.68 -7.40 6.51
C GLY A 175 17.28 -6.02 6.81
N GLU A 176 16.54 -5.21 7.56
CA GLU A 176 17.01 -3.94 8.07
C GLU A 176 18.03 -4.19 9.19
N VAL A 177 19.11 -3.44 9.19
CA VAL A 177 20.11 -3.48 10.25
C VAL A 177 19.93 -2.24 11.12
N SER A 178 19.61 -2.45 12.39
CA SER A 178 19.41 -1.37 13.36
C SER A 178 20.64 -0.46 13.44
N GLY A 179 20.39 0.84 13.44
CA GLY A 179 21.45 1.85 13.46
C GLY A 179 22.19 2.06 12.15
N ARG A 180 21.86 1.28 11.10
CA ARG A 180 22.52 1.37 9.80
C ARG A 180 21.57 1.70 8.66
N ASP A 181 20.38 1.08 8.63
CA ASP A 181 19.44 1.24 7.53
C ASP A 181 18.37 2.27 7.88
N TYR A 182 18.57 3.50 7.44
CA TYR A 182 17.62 4.61 7.59
C TYR A 182 16.97 4.93 6.25
N PHE A 183 15.72 5.37 6.29
CA PHE A 183 14.94 5.66 5.09
C PHE A 183 14.81 7.16 4.93
N PRO A 184 15.44 7.75 3.91
CA PRO A 184 15.35 9.19 3.72
C PRO A 184 13.92 9.61 3.41
N TYR A 185 13.46 10.66 4.08
CA TYR A 185 12.23 11.36 3.71
C TYR A 185 12.42 11.98 2.34
N LYS A 186 11.54 11.68 1.42
CA LYS A 186 11.54 12.28 0.10
C LYS A 186 10.52 13.43 0.06
N PRO A 187 10.88 14.62 -0.44
CA PRO A 187 9.93 15.68 -0.71
C PRO A 187 8.76 15.17 -1.55
N ARG A 188 7.59 15.78 -1.44
CA ARG A 188 6.36 15.31 -2.10
C ARG A 188 6.53 15.06 -3.60
N ALA A 189 7.38 15.83 -4.26
CA ALA A 189 7.67 15.70 -5.70
C ALA A 189 8.44 14.41 -6.04
N ILE A 190 9.27 13.91 -5.14
CA ILE A 190 10.11 12.71 -5.33
C ILE A 190 9.81 11.59 -4.34
N ALA A 191 8.81 11.76 -3.47
CA ALA A 191 8.37 10.75 -2.54
C ALA A 191 7.95 9.49 -3.29
N HIS A 192 8.23 8.33 -2.70
CA HIS A 192 7.76 7.07 -3.25
C HIS A 192 6.23 7.07 -3.29
N ARG A 193 5.70 6.94 -4.49
CA ARG A 193 4.28 6.71 -4.71
C ARG A 193 4.09 5.28 -5.13
N PRO A 194 3.36 4.46 -4.38
CA PRO A 194 3.10 3.08 -4.75
C PRO A 194 2.52 3.02 -6.16
N ARG A 195 3.09 2.15 -6.98
CA ARG A 195 2.60 1.88 -8.34
C ARG A 195 1.95 0.52 -8.36
N TYR A 196 1.08 0.27 -9.32
CA TYR A 196 0.46 -1.04 -9.48
C TYR A 196 1.47 -2.20 -9.49
N ARG A 197 2.61 -2.01 -10.13
CA ARG A 197 3.69 -3.02 -10.18
C ARG A 197 4.26 -3.38 -8.81
N ASP A 198 4.23 -2.46 -7.87
CA ASP A 198 4.74 -2.67 -6.51
C ASP A 198 3.90 -3.69 -5.73
N LEU A 199 2.62 -3.88 -6.11
CA LEU A 199 1.78 -4.94 -5.56
C LEU A 199 2.35 -6.34 -5.84
N ALA A 200 2.96 -6.57 -7.00
CA ALA A 200 3.63 -7.85 -7.28
C ALA A 200 4.86 -8.03 -6.40
N THR A 201 5.66 -6.98 -6.18
CA THR A 201 6.82 -7.03 -5.28
C THR A 201 6.36 -7.37 -3.87
N ALA A 202 5.35 -6.67 -3.35
CA ALA A 202 4.79 -6.94 -2.03
C ALA A 202 4.29 -8.39 -1.92
N THR A 203 3.50 -8.84 -2.90
CA THR A 203 3.00 -10.23 -2.93
C THR A 203 4.13 -11.24 -2.86
N ASN A 204 5.16 -11.08 -3.71
CA ASN A 204 6.24 -12.05 -3.82
C ASN A 204 7.10 -12.12 -2.55
N VAL A 205 7.47 -10.97 -1.99
CA VAL A 205 8.32 -10.91 -0.78
C VAL A 205 7.57 -11.43 0.44
N VAL A 206 6.34 -10.97 0.65
CA VAL A 206 5.53 -11.38 1.81
C VAL A 206 5.22 -12.86 1.74
N ARG A 207 4.80 -13.35 0.57
CA ARG A 207 4.49 -14.78 0.39
C ARG A 207 5.69 -15.68 0.65
N GLU A 208 6.85 -15.34 0.08
CA GLU A 208 8.08 -16.10 0.26
C GLU A 208 8.45 -16.22 1.75
N ALA A 209 8.43 -15.10 2.47
CA ALA A 209 8.70 -15.07 3.90
C ALA A 209 7.66 -15.87 4.69
N MET A 210 6.37 -15.58 4.52
CA MET A 210 5.28 -16.16 5.30
C MET A 210 5.11 -17.67 5.07
N ARG A 211 5.47 -18.17 3.90
CA ARG A 211 5.45 -19.62 3.58
C ARG A 211 6.72 -20.36 3.95
N SER A 212 7.74 -19.67 4.42
CA SER A 212 9.01 -20.32 4.83
C SER A 212 8.89 -21.29 6.01
N GLY A 213 7.77 -21.27 6.74
CA GLY A 213 7.57 -22.02 7.97
C GLY A 213 8.34 -21.49 9.19
N ARG A 214 9.04 -20.38 9.05
CA ARG A 214 9.88 -19.81 10.11
C ARG A 214 9.11 -18.88 11.06
N TYR A 215 7.96 -18.37 10.63
CA TYR A 215 7.24 -17.31 11.34
C TYR A 215 5.90 -17.79 11.88
N ALA A 216 5.53 -17.31 13.06
CA ALA A 216 4.21 -17.48 13.64
C ALA A 216 3.15 -16.59 12.96
N GLY A 217 3.59 -15.47 12.42
CA GLY A 217 2.78 -14.51 11.69
C GLY A 217 3.64 -13.38 11.13
N GLY A 218 2.99 -12.40 10.51
CA GLY A 218 3.67 -11.22 9.98
C GLY A 218 2.98 -9.92 10.36
N ILE A 219 3.76 -8.86 10.48
CA ILE A 219 3.27 -7.49 10.67
C ILE A 219 3.59 -6.71 9.39
N TRP A 220 2.60 -6.04 8.82
CA TRP A 220 2.74 -5.15 7.70
C TRP A 220 2.61 -3.70 8.17
N LEU A 221 3.71 -2.96 8.10
CA LEU A 221 3.74 -1.53 8.43
C LEU A 221 3.54 -0.69 7.17
N GLU A 222 2.60 0.25 7.22
CA GLU A 222 2.31 1.13 6.08
C GLU A 222 1.68 2.44 6.53
N ALA A 223 1.71 3.45 5.66
CA ALA A 223 0.97 4.69 5.86
C ALA A 223 -0.54 4.46 5.87
N SER A 224 -1.24 5.08 6.81
CA SER A 224 -2.67 4.86 7.03
C SER A 224 -3.58 5.05 5.79
N PRO A 225 -3.30 5.98 4.84
CA PRO A 225 -4.18 6.17 3.69
C PRO A 225 -4.18 5.03 2.68
N THR A 226 -3.10 4.24 2.60
CA THR A 226 -2.95 3.19 1.59
C THR A 226 -3.09 1.79 2.15
N LEU A 227 -3.05 1.65 3.48
CA LEU A 227 -3.10 0.36 4.17
C LEU A 227 -4.34 -0.47 3.78
N GLU A 228 -5.50 0.17 3.64
CA GLU A 228 -6.76 -0.51 3.33
C GLU A 228 -6.74 -1.23 1.97
N GLU A 229 -6.05 -0.67 1.00
CA GLU A 229 -5.92 -1.27 -0.33
C GLU A 229 -4.91 -2.40 -0.34
N THR A 230 -3.75 -2.17 0.26
CA THR A 230 -2.67 -3.16 0.32
C THR A 230 -3.07 -4.41 1.10
N LEU A 231 -3.74 -4.24 2.24
CA LEU A 231 -4.19 -5.38 3.02
C LEU A 231 -5.26 -6.19 2.30
N TYR A 232 -6.21 -5.53 1.62
CA TYR A 232 -7.21 -6.28 0.86
C TYR A 232 -6.58 -7.00 -0.34
N TRP A 233 -5.64 -6.37 -1.04
CA TRP A 233 -4.86 -7.06 -2.05
C TRP A 233 -4.15 -8.30 -1.49
N CYS A 234 -3.42 -8.17 -0.39
CA CYS A 234 -2.78 -9.30 0.28
C CYS A 234 -3.77 -10.38 0.69
N ASN A 235 -4.94 -9.98 1.19
CA ASN A 235 -6.03 -10.89 1.56
C ASN A 235 -6.55 -11.72 0.38
N LEU A 236 -6.55 -11.13 -0.82
CA LEU A 236 -6.99 -11.79 -2.05
C LEU A 236 -5.90 -12.71 -2.62
N VAL A 237 -4.64 -12.25 -2.68
CA VAL A 237 -3.62 -12.89 -3.51
C VAL A 237 -2.62 -13.77 -2.76
N LEU A 238 -2.47 -13.59 -1.45
CA LEU A 238 -1.58 -14.45 -0.66
C LEU A 238 -2.24 -15.81 -0.37
N ASP A 239 -1.47 -16.87 -0.53
CA ASP A 239 -1.89 -18.25 -0.20
C ASP A 239 -1.28 -18.71 1.13
N ILE A 240 -1.46 -17.90 2.16
CA ILE A 240 -0.94 -18.13 3.51
C ILE A 240 -2.02 -18.65 4.46
N ASP A 241 -1.62 -19.38 5.47
CA ASP A 241 -2.48 -19.94 6.53
C ASP A 241 -2.22 -19.35 7.92
N ILE A 242 -1.17 -18.52 8.06
CA ILE A 242 -0.86 -17.73 9.24
C ILE A 242 -1.29 -16.27 9.03
N SER A 243 -1.52 -15.55 10.12
CA SER A 243 -2.05 -14.19 10.04
C SER A 243 -1.00 -13.17 9.61
N LEU A 244 -1.40 -12.26 8.71
CA LEU A 244 -0.68 -11.03 8.38
C LEU A 244 -1.47 -9.85 8.96
N VAL A 245 -0.83 -9.07 9.82
CA VAL A 245 -1.46 -7.98 10.56
C VAL A 245 -0.97 -6.64 10.04
N GLY A 246 -1.86 -5.84 9.49
CA GLY A 246 -1.54 -4.49 9.05
C GLY A 246 -1.63 -3.48 10.19
N CYS A 247 -0.58 -2.69 10.35
CA CYS A 247 -0.48 -1.61 11.31
C CYS A 247 -0.12 -0.29 10.62
N ALA A 248 -0.82 0.75 11.02
CA ALA A 248 -0.51 2.13 10.69
C ALA A 248 -0.72 3.02 11.92
N SER A 249 -0.32 4.26 11.84
CA SER A 249 -0.60 5.24 12.88
C SER A 249 -1.09 6.55 12.29
N GLN A 250 -1.93 7.22 13.03
CA GLN A 250 -2.32 8.60 12.75
C GLN A 250 -1.43 9.58 13.54
N ARG A 251 -1.01 9.16 14.72
CA ARG A 251 -0.03 9.86 15.57
C ARG A 251 1.16 8.93 15.77
N PRO A 252 2.29 9.20 15.09
CA PRO A 252 3.47 8.35 15.20
C PRO A 252 4.11 8.42 16.59
N HIS A 253 5.05 7.51 16.82
CA HIS A 253 5.85 7.46 18.04
C HIS A 253 6.41 8.85 18.43
N GLY A 254 6.41 9.18 19.70
CA GLY A 254 6.87 10.46 20.23
C GLY A 254 5.87 11.62 20.13
N GLN A 255 4.70 11.41 19.52
CA GLN A 255 3.61 12.39 19.55
C GLN A 255 2.63 12.12 20.68
N LEU A 256 1.98 13.19 21.15
CA LEU A 256 0.90 13.06 22.13
C LEU A 256 -0.25 12.23 21.54
N ALA A 257 -0.81 11.33 22.35
CA ALA A 257 -1.84 10.37 21.93
C ALA A 257 -1.40 9.48 20.74
N ASN A 258 -0.14 9.06 20.75
CA ASN A 258 0.41 8.09 19.82
C ASN A 258 -0.42 6.80 19.81
N ASP A 259 -0.85 6.38 18.63
CA ASP A 259 -1.58 5.14 18.42
C ASP A 259 -0.72 4.06 17.75
N GLY A 260 0.41 4.42 17.14
CA GLY A 260 1.26 3.51 16.40
C GLY A 260 1.92 2.44 17.26
N ASP A 261 2.44 2.82 18.40
CA ASP A 261 3.12 1.92 19.33
C ASP A 261 2.15 0.84 19.84
N ARG A 262 0.95 1.28 20.25
CA ARG A 262 -0.07 0.37 20.73
C ARG A 262 -0.50 -0.62 19.64
N ASN A 263 -0.72 -0.15 18.41
CA ASN A 263 -1.10 -1.01 17.31
C ASN A 263 -0.05 -2.09 17.01
N ILE A 264 1.25 -1.78 17.16
CA ILE A 264 2.33 -2.74 16.97
C ILE A 264 2.32 -3.79 18.10
N VAL A 265 2.19 -3.35 19.36
CA VAL A 265 2.12 -4.26 20.51
C VAL A 265 0.91 -5.19 20.38
N ASP A 266 -0.25 -4.65 20.04
CA ASP A 266 -1.47 -5.42 19.83
C ASP A 266 -1.33 -6.45 18.69
N ALA A 267 -0.61 -6.08 17.61
CA ALA A 267 -0.33 -7.02 16.53
C ALA A 267 0.54 -8.19 16.99
N ILE A 268 1.52 -7.94 17.83
CA ILE A 268 2.35 -8.98 18.43
C ILE A 268 1.50 -9.89 19.31
N ASP A 269 0.66 -9.33 20.18
CA ASP A 269 -0.24 -10.09 21.04
C ASP A 269 -1.21 -10.96 20.26
N PHE A 270 -1.80 -10.41 19.19
CA PHE A 270 -2.68 -11.14 18.32
C PHE A 270 -1.96 -12.31 17.61
N ILE A 271 -0.75 -12.10 17.09
CA ILE A 271 0.02 -13.17 16.43
C ILE A 271 0.38 -14.27 17.44
N LEU A 272 0.83 -13.88 18.63
CA LEU A 272 1.23 -14.82 19.68
C LEU A 272 0.03 -15.60 20.27
N SER A 273 -1.20 -15.07 20.14
CA SER A 273 -2.40 -15.83 20.52
C SER A 273 -2.64 -17.05 19.64
N GLY A 274 -2.01 -17.13 18.47
CA GLY A 274 -2.16 -18.22 17.51
C GLY A 274 -3.44 -18.18 16.68
N GLU A 275 -4.25 -17.10 16.80
CA GLU A 275 -5.44 -16.93 15.99
C GLU A 275 -5.12 -16.75 14.50
N ARG A 276 -5.89 -17.42 13.65
CA ARG A 276 -5.68 -17.45 12.19
C ARG A 276 -6.90 -16.88 11.48
N LEU A 277 -6.84 -15.59 11.20
CA LEU A 277 -7.92 -14.83 10.56
C LEU A 277 -7.55 -14.31 9.15
N GLY A 278 -6.44 -14.84 8.59
CA GLY A 278 -5.92 -14.36 7.30
C GLY A 278 -5.24 -13.00 7.43
N VAL A 279 -5.58 -12.06 6.56
CA VAL A 279 -5.06 -10.70 6.62
C VAL A 279 -6.05 -9.82 7.38
N VAL A 280 -5.56 -9.16 8.42
CA VAL A 280 -6.35 -8.28 9.29
C VAL A 280 -5.65 -6.93 9.45
N ALA A 281 -6.41 -5.90 9.79
CA ALA A 281 -5.86 -4.65 10.30
C ALA A 281 -6.07 -4.58 11.82
N LEU A 282 -5.09 -4.00 12.52
CA LEU A 282 -5.18 -3.74 13.95
C LEU A 282 -5.10 -2.24 14.19
N GLN A 283 -6.11 -1.73 14.89
CA GLN A 283 -6.21 -0.32 15.22
C GLN A 283 -7.08 -0.15 16.46
N ASP A 284 -6.57 0.61 17.44
CA ASP A 284 -7.35 0.95 18.63
C ASP A 284 -7.92 -0.31 19.32
N GLU A 285 -7.05 -1.29 19.55
CA GLU A 285 -7.36 -2.58 20.20
C GLU A 285 -8.42 -3.45 19.46
N ARG A 286 -8.79 -3.08 18.22
CA ARG A 286 -9.77 -3.81 17.40
C ARG A 286 -9.10 -4.56 16.26
N ILE A 287 -9.63 -5.74 15.99
CA ILE A 287 -9.22 -6.59 14.87
C ILE A 287 -10.23 -6.39 13.74
N PHE A 288 -9.77 -5.87 12.61
CA PHE A 288 -10.61 -5.61 11.43
C PHE A 288 -10.31 -6.59 10.32
N ALA A 289 -11.35 -7.10 9.65
CA ALA A 289 -11.17 -7.85 8.42
C ALA A 289 -10.65 -6.94 7.30
N ALA A 290 -9.63 -7.40 6.58
CA ALA A 290 -9.00 -6.61 5.52
C ALA A 290 -9.98 -6.18 4.41
N ARG A 291 -11.02 -6.96 4.15
CA ARG A 291 -12.04 -6.66 3.16
C ARG A 291 -12.92 -5.47 3.54
N GLU A 292 -13.26 -5.35 4.81
CA GLU A 292 -14.27 -4.39 5.28
C GLU A 292 -13.69 -3.15 5.93
N PHE A 293 -12.43 -3.17 6.39
CA PHE A 293 -11.91 -2.02 7.09
C PHE A 293 -11.59 -0.85 6.16
N LYS A 294 -11.79 0.36 6.66
CA LYS A 294 -11.59 1.61 5.93
C LYS A 294 -11.14 2.73 6.85
N LYS A 295 -10.21 3.56 6.34
CA LYS A 295 -9.85 4.81 7.01
C LYS A 295 -11.01 5.80 6.96
N ALA A 296 -11.44 6.31 8.11
CA ALA A 296 -12.55 7.24 8.20
C ALA A 296 -12.11 8.70 8.20
N ASP A 297 -11.27 9.09 9.16
CA ASP A 297 -10.74 10.45 9.28
C ASP A 297 -9.33 10.47 9.90
N ASP A 298 -8.86 11.63 10.35
CA ASP A 298 -7.49 11.83 10.84
C ASP A 298 -7.30 11.63 12.36
N ARG A 299 -8.33 11.19 13.08
CA ARG A 299 -8.20 10.89 14.50
C ARG A 299 -7.50 9.56 14.73
N PRO A 300 -6.74 9.40 15.80
CA PRO A 300 -6.26 8.10 16.23
C PRO A 300 -7.41 7.10 16.37
N GLY A 301 -7.20 5.85 16.00
CA GLY A 301 -8.22 4.81 16.11
C GLY A 301 -9.41 4.95 15.17
N ASN A 302 -9.44 5.95 14.27
CA ASN A 302 -10.62 6.18 13.46
C ASN A 302 -10.61 5.37 12.15
N TYR A 303 -10.67 4.04 12.31
CA TYR A 303 -11.05 3.14 11.25
C TYR A 303 -12.49 2.67 11.44
N LYS A 304 -13.19 2.46 10.35
CA LYS A 304 -14.54 1.92 10.31
C LYS A 304 -14.61 0.71 9.40
N VAL A 305 -15.72 0.01 9.47
CA VAL A 305 -16.02 -1.10 8.58
C VAL A 305 -17.09 -0.70 7.56
N THR A 306 -16.94 -1.20 6.34
CA THR A 306 -17.90 -0.97 5.25
C THR A 306 -18.95 -2.06 5.13
N GLY A 307 -18.71 -3.24 5.71
CA GLY A 307 -19.59 -4.41 5.66
C GLY A 307 -20.49 -4.60 6.90
N GLY A 308 -20.66 -3.56 7.72
CA GLY A 308 -21.39 -3.68 8.99
C GLY A 308 -20.54 -4.26 10.12
N HIS A 309 -21.16 -4.64 11.23
CA HIS A 309 -20.45 -5.06 12.44
C HIS A 309 -19.57 -6.30 12.25
N GLY A 310 -19.93 -7.20 11.32
CA GLY A 310 -19.14 -8.39 11.03
C GLY A 310 -17.72 -8.16 10.49
N GLY A 311 -17.40 -6.92 10.12
CA GLY A 311 -16.05 -6.51 9.73
C GLY A 311 -15.11 -6.25 10.91
N ILE A 312 -15.62 -6.10 12.13
CA ILE A 312 -14.83 -6.07 13.36
C ILE A 312 -14.83 -7.50 13.91
N LEU A 313 -13.69 -8.17 13.80
CA LEU A 313 -13.56 -9.58 14.11
C LEU A 313 -13.36 -9.86 15.60
N GLY A 314 -12.86 -8.89 16.36
CA GLY A 314 -12.56 -9.06 17.77
C GLY A 314 -11.81 -7.88 18.37
N SER A 315 -11.25 -8.11 19.54
CA SER A 315 -10.41 -7.13 20.24
C SER A 315 -9.13 -7.78 20.77
N VAL A 316 -8.10 -6.96 20.89
CA VAL A 316 -6.85 -7.31 21.55
C VAL A 316 -6.86 -6.69 22.94
N GLY A 317 -7.27 -7.46 23.89
CA GLY A 317 -7.14 -7.17 25.30
C GLY A 317 -6.59 -8.43 25.97
N PRO A 318 -6.27 -8.43 27.25
CA PRO A 318 -5.94 -9.67 27.93
C PRO A 318 -7.22 -10.41 28.40
N PRO A 319 -7.66 -11.50 27.71
CA PRO A 319 -7.09 -12.16 26.52
C PRO A 319 -7.55 -11.57 25.20
N VAL A 320 -6.83 -11.87 24.10
CA VAL A 320 -7.32 -11.66 22.74
C VAL A 320 -8.65 -12.39 22.55
N THR A 321 -9.66 -11.67 22.09
CA THR A 321 -11.01 -12.22 21.95
C THR A 321 -11.48 -12.09 20.51
N VAL A 322 -11.79 -13.21 19.86
CA VAL A 322 -12.35 -13.28 18.51
C VAL A 322 -13.87 -13.46 18.61
N TRP A 323 -14.63 -12.50 18.06
CA TRP A 323 -16.09 -12.53 18.02
C TRP A 323 -16.63 -13.14 16.74
N TYR A 324 -15.98 -12.79 15.60
CA TYR A 324 -16.39 -13.20 14.28
C TYR A 324 -15.18 -13.66 13.47
N ARG A 325 -15.44 -14.47 12.45
CA ARG A 325 -14.45 -14.87 11.45
C ARG A 325 -14.80 -14.24 10.11
N PRO A 326 -13.82 -13.97 9.22
CA PRO A 326 -14.10 -13.43 7.90
C PRO A 326 -15.13 -14.30 7.15
N ALA A 327 -16.21 -13.66 6.67
CA ALA A 327 -17.28 -14.35 5.96
C ALA A 327 -16.92 -14.65 4.50
N TYR A 328 -16.04 -13.87 3.92
CA TYR A 328 -15.63 -13.98 2.52
C TYR A 328 -14.35 -14.79 2.36
N LYS A 329 -14.16 -15.35 1.16
CA LYS A 329 -12.94 -16.10 0.83
C LYS A 329 -11.71 -15.19 0.91
N HIS A 330 -10.64 -15.68 1.53
CA HIS A 330 -9.43 -14.93 1.79
C HIS A 330 -8.21 -15.86 1.83
N THR A 331 -7.04 -15.33 1.61
CA THR A 331 -5.73 -16.02 1.68
C THR A 331 -5.77 -17.42 1.06
N HIS A 332 -5.55 -18.48 1.83
CA HIS A 332 -5.55 -19.86 1.32
C HIS A 332 -6.90 -20.32 0.76
N THR A 333 -8.01 -19.70 1.15
CA THR A 333 -9.36 -20.01 0.61
C THR A 333 -9.71 -19.19 -0.62
N SER A 334 -9.01 -18.06 -0.87
CA SER A 334 -9.25 -17.20 -2.02
C SER A 334 -9.03 -17.94 -3.34
N GLU A 335 -9.94 -17.75 -4.29
CA GLU A 335 -9.82 -18.33 -5.63
C GLU A 335 -8.88 -17.55 -6.54
N VAL A 336 -8.52 -16.34 -6.13
CA VAL A 336 -7.59 -15.47 -6.85
C VAL A 336 -6.21 -15.40 -6.18
N ASN A 337 -5.91 -16.28 -5.23
CA ASN A 337 -4.60 -16.34 -4.62
C ASN A 337 -3.53 -16.87 -5.60
N LEU A 338 -2.27 -16.55 -5.34
CA LEU A 338 -1.16 -16.83 -6.24
C LEU A 338 -1.00 -18.33 -6.58
N ARG A 339 -1.35 -19.23 -5.65
CA ARG A 339 -1.34 -20.67 -5.91
C ARG A 339 -2.40 -21.07 -6.94
N ARG A 340 -3.60 -20.44 -6.87
CA ARG A 340 -4.76 -20.75 -7.73
C ARG A 340 -4.81 -19.90 -9.00
N LEU A 341 -3.99 -18.84 -9.10
CA LEU A 341 -3.82 -18.12 -10.36
C LEU A 341 -3.19 -19.05 -11.41
N PRO A 342 -3.65 -19.02 -12.66
CA PRO A 342 -3.03 -19.76 -13.74
C PRO A 342 -1.62 -19.21 -14.03
N GLU A 343 -0.73 -20.01 -14.59
CA GLU A 343 0.56 -19.51 -15.07
C GLU A 343 0.37 -18.58 -16.27
N ARG A 344 -0.57 -18.94 -17.10
CA ARG A 344 -0.99 -18.14 -18.26
C ARG A 344 -2.51 -18.03 -18.25
N VAL A 345 -3.01 -16.86 -18.55
CA VAL A 345 -4.43 -16.65 -18.78
C VAL A 345 -4.68 -16.52 -20.29
N ALA A 346 -5.71 -17.21 -20.75
CA ALA A 346 -6.16 -17.14 -22.14
C ALA A 346 -7.46 -16.32 -22.20
N PHE A 347 -7.60 -15.52 -23.23
CA PHE A 347 -8.82 -14.78 -23.50
C PHE A 347 -9.01 -14.65 -25.02
N LEU A 348 -10.25 -14.49 -25.43
CA LEU A 348 -10.59 -14.21 -26.83
C LEU A 348 -10.49 -12.70 -27.08
N ASP A 349 -9.84 -12.30 -28.17
CA ASP A 349 -9.84 -10.89 -28.57
C ASP A 349 -11.22 -10.49 -29.10
N ARG A 350 -11.90 -11.41 -29.78
CA ARG A 350 -13.27 -11.25 -30.27
C ARG A 350 -14.10 -12.46 -29.94
N ALA A 351 -15.43 -12.31 -29.92
CA ALA A 351 -16.34 -13.41 -29.63
C ALA A 351 -16.26 -14.55 -30.68
N ASP A 352 -15.91 -14.23 -31.91
CA ASP A 352 -15.73 -15.18 -33.01
C ASP A 352 -14.29 -15.72 -33.14
N ASP A 353 -13.38 -15.27 -32.30
CA ASP A 353 -11.97 -15.65 -32.32
C ASP A 353 -11.78 -17.07 -31.80
N ARG A 354 -11.24 -17.96 -32.63
CA ARG A 354 -11.01 -19.36 -32.28
C ARG A 354 -9.65 -19.61 -31.65
N SER A 355 -8.75 -18.64 -31.73
CA SER A 355 -7.38 -18.74 -31.21
C SER A 355 -7.16 -17.79 -30.07
N PRO A 356 -7.24 -18.26 -28.82
CA PRO A 356 -7.11 -17.39 -27.67
C PRO A 356 -5.69 -16.81 -27.58
N THR A 357 -5.61 -15.53 -27.32
CA THR A 357 -4.36 -14.88 -26.91
C THR A 357 -4.03 -15.29 -25.48
N THR A 358 -2.76 -15.54 -25.17
CA THR A 358 -2.32 -15.92 -23.82
C THR A 358 -1.32 -14.93 -23.25
N ILE A 359 -1.50 -14.58 -21.99
CA ILE A 359 -0.58 -13.74 -21.23
C ILE A 359 -0.03 -14.52 -20.05
N ARG A 360 1.28 -14.48 -19.85
CA ARG A 360 1.94 -15.11 -18.72
C ARG A 360 1.76 -14.25 -17.46
N ILE A 361 1.12 -14.79 -16.43
CA ILE A 361 0.76 -14.08 -15.18
C ILE A 361 1.86 -14.20 -14.14
N LYS A 362 2.48 -15.38 -14.06
CA LYS A 362 3.51 -15.67 -13.07
C LYS A 362 4.63 -16.54 -13.64
N ASP A 363 5.77 -16.49 -13.00
CA ASP A 363 6.91 -17.35 -13.25
C ASP A 363 7.06 -18.28 -12.03
N GLY A 364 6.58 -19.51 -12.17
CA GLY A 364 6.46 -20.43 -11.04
C GLY A 364 5.56 -19.86 -9.95
N GLU A 365 6.13 -19.59 -8.79
CA GLU A 365 5.39 -19.04 -7.65
C GLU A 365 5.49 -17.52 -7.48
N ARG A 366 6.02 -16.80 -8.46
CA ARG A 366 6.21 -15.35 -8.40
C ARG A 366 5.30 -14.63 -9.40
N LEU A 367 4.54 -13.67 -8.91
CA LEU A 367 3.70 -12.79 -9.73
C LEU A 367 4.59 -11.82 -10.52
N ARG A 368 4.29 -11.66 -11.80
CA ARG A 368 5.03 -10.75 -12.67
C ARG A 368 4.56 -9.31 -12.49
N PRO A 369 5.46 -8.34 -12.29
CA PRO A 369 5.07 -6.94 -12.07
C PRO A 369 4.38 -6.29 -13.28
N GLU A 370 4.73 -6.72 -14.49
CA GLU A 370 4.23 -6.15 -15.75
C GLU A 370 2.76 -6.44 -16.00
N VAL A 371 2.23 -7.52 -15.41
CA VAL A 371 0.86 -7.97 -15.66
C VAL A 371 -0.16 -7.36 -14.71
N ILE A 372 0.28 -6.63 -13.70
CA ILE A 372 -0.64 -6.00 -12.75
C ILE A 372 -1.59 -5.05 -13.48
N PRO A 373 -2.91 -5.28 -13.41
CA PRO A 373 -3.89 -4.55 -14.17
C PRO A 373 -3.96 -3.07 -13.80
N ARG A 374 -4.36 -2.23 -14.75
CA ARG A 374 -4.73 -0.84 -14.52
C ARG A 374 -6.24 -0.69 -14.48
N VAL A 375 -6.76 -0.28 -13.34
CA VAL A 375 -8.18 -0.04 -13.16
C VAL A 375 -8.42 1.44 -12.89
N HIS A 376 -9.23 2.04 -13.73
CA HIS A 376 -9.65 3.43 -13.60
C HIS A 376 -10.88 3.53 -12.71
N MET A 377 -10.89 4.53 -11.82
CA MET A 377 -12.07 4.87 -11.03
C MET A 377 -12.77 6.05 -11.69
N VAL A 378 -14.08 5.93 -11.85
CA VAL A 378 -14.96 6.95 -12.39
C VAL A 378 -16.09 7.17 -11.40
N LYS A 379 -16.47 8.41 -11.18
CA LYS A 379 -17.55 8.78 -10.26
C LYS A 379 -18.67 9.52 -11.00
N TYR A 380 -19.87 9.31 -10.52
CA TYR A 380 -20.99 10.15 -10.89
C TYR A 380 -21.35 11.12 -9.74
N GLY A 381 -21.53 12.36 -10.09
CA GLY A 381 -22.13 13.41 -9.26
C GLY A 381 -23.40 13.92 -9.91
N ALA A 382 -24.31 14.51 -9.13
CA ALA A 382 -25.42 15.27 -9.71
C ALA A 382 -24.89 16.62 -10.25
N TYR A 383 -25.64 17.22 -11.18
CA TYR A 383 -25.33 18.52 -11.79
C TYR A 383 -24.03 18.52 -12.59
N MET A 384 -23.85 17.52 -13.45
CA MET A 384 -22.74 17.46 -14.38
C MET A 384 -23.18 17.99 -15.75
N ASP A 385 -22.32 18.75 -16.40
CA ASP A 385 -22.57 19.32 -17.74
C ASP A 385 -22.52 18.27 -18.85
N GLU A 386 -21.86 17.14 -18.58
CA GLU A 386 -21.64 16.05 -19.53
C GLU A 386 -22.86 15.10 -19.69
N ASP A 387 -23.92 15.32 -18.91
CA ASP A 387 -25.11 14.46 -18.97
C ASP A 387 -26.00 14.80 -20.18
N VAL A 388 -25.47 14.53 -21.37
CA VAL A 388 -26.16 14.79 -22.63
C VAL A 388 -26.76 13.50 -23.19
N LEU A 389 -28.01 13.22 -22.82
CA LEU A 389 -28.91 12.29 -23.52
C LEU A 389 -28.27 11.00 -24.09
N ASP A 390 -27.64 10.21 -23.24
CA ASP A 390 -27.05 8.93 -23.60
C ASP A 390 -25.90 9.01 -24.66
N ASP A 391 -25.30 10.17 -24.88
CA ASP A 391 -24.17 10.33 -25.80
C ASP A 391 -22.84 9.98 -25.10
N PRO A 392 -22.19 8.84 -25.45
CA PRO A 392 -20.93 8.46 -24.84
C PRO A 392 -19.76 9.39 -25.19
N ASP A 393 -19.84 10.15 -26.28
CA ASP A 393 -18.76 11.05 -26.70
C ASP A 393 -18.67 12.30 -25.82
N GLY A 394 -19.75 12.63 -25.08
CA GLY A 394 -19.72 13.63 -24.01
C GLY A 394 -18.83 13.25 -22.84
N GLU A 395 -18.59 11.96 -22.61
CA GLU A 395 -17.72 11.44 -21.55
C GLU A 395 -16.25 11.39 -21.99
N VAL A 396 -15.68 12.55 -22.29
CA VAL A 396 -14.33 12.71 -22.85
C VAL A 396 -13.28 11.93 -22.04
N ASP A 397 -13.35 11.99 -20.72
CA ASP A 397 -12.38 11.36 -19.82
C ASP A 397 -12.46 9.82 -19.88
N ILE A 398 -13.66 9.26 -19.93
CA ILE A 398 -13.87 7.82 -20.06
C ILE A 398 -13.40 7.35 -21.45
N MET A 399 -13.82 8.04 -22.49
CA MET A 399 -13.46 7.70 -23.87
C MET A 399 -11.95 7.79 -24.12
N ALA A 400 -11.28 8.83 -23.59
CA ALA A 400 -9.82 8.95 -23.66
C ALA A 400 -9.10 7.80 -22.92
N ARG A 401 -9.62 7.36 -21.77
CA ARG A 401 -9.07 6.22 -21.03
C ARG A 401 -9.27 4.90 -21.76
N ILE A 402 -10.40 4.73 -22.44
CA ILE A 402 -10.64 3.56 -23.30
C ILE A 402 -9.61 3.54 -24.44
N ALA A 403 -9.47 4.64 -25.18
CA ALA A 403 -8.52 4.74 -26.29
C ALA A 403 -7.09 4.42 -25.86
N ARG A 404 -6.64 5.03 -24.73
CA ARG A 404 -5.31 4.77 -24.16
C ARG A 404 -5.14 3.33 -23.69
N GLY A 405 -6.18 2.74 -23.09
CA GLY A 405 -6.18 1.35 -22.67
C GLY A 405 -6.03 0.40 -23.86
N LEU A 406 -6.73 0.64 -24.94
CA LEU A 406 -6.62 -0.15 -26.19
C LEU A 406 -5.22 -0.05 -26.80
N GLU A 407 -4.63 1.16 -26.87
CA GLU A 407 -3.25 1.37 -27.29
C GLU A 407 -2.27 0.57 -26.42
N GLN A 408 -2.41 0.63 -25.09
CA GLN A 408 -1.52 -0.11 -24.19
C GLN A 408 -1.72 -1.63 -24.30
N GLN A 409 -2.93 -2.10 -24.48
CA GLN A 409 -3.20 -3.52 -24.69
C GLN A 409 -2.58 -4.05 -25.99
N SER A 410 -2.56 -3.25 -27.05
CA SER A 410 -1.90 -3.64 -28.32
C SER A 410 -0.37 -3.71 -28.17
N ARG A 411 0.20 -2.98 -27.21
CA ARG A 411 1.64 -2.94 -26.91
C ARG A 411 2.03 -3.83 -25.70
N ALA A 412 1.15 -4.74 -25.27
CA ALA A 412 1.42 -5.59 -24.11
C ALA A 412 2.66 -6.47 -24.26
N ILE A 413 3.01 -6.87 -25.49
CA ILE A 413 4.23 -7.63 -25.81
C ILE A 413 5.50 -6.80 -25.50
N GLU A 414 5.41 -5.47 -25.58
CA GLU A 414 6.50 -4.52 -25.30
C GLU A 414 6.60 -4.14 -23.81
N GLY A 415 5.90 -4.85 -22.90
CA GLY A 415 5.90 -4.61 -21.46
C GLY A 415 4.90 -3.56 -20.98
N ALA A 416 3.98 -3.11 -21.83
CA ALA A 416 2.82 -2.32 -21.40
C ALA A 416 1.82 -3.19 -20.62
N PRO A 417 1.03 -2.62 -19.68
CA PRO A 417 0.02 -3.38 -18.94
C PRO A 417 -1.01 -4.02 -19.89
N PRO A 418 -1.19 -5.36 -19.81
CA PRO A 418 -2.08 -6.05 -20.75
C PRO A 418 -3.56 -5.92 -20.38
N PHE A 419 -3.86 -5.51 -19.15
CA PHE A 419 -5.20 -5.47 -18.59
C PHE A 419 -5.60 -4.07 -18.18
N HIS A 420 -6.78 -3.64 -18.63
CA HIS A 420 -7.42 -2.40 -18.25
C HIS A 420 -8.87 -2.65 -17.87
N GLY A 421 -9.40 -1.89 -16.92
CA GLY A 421 -10.77 -1.99 -16.46
C GLY A 421 -11.24 -0.73 -15.78
N PHE A 422 -12.50 -0.71 -15.38
CA PHE A 422 -13.13 0.42 -14.73
C PHE A 422 -13.87 0.00 -13.47
N VAL A 423 -13.80 0.84 -12.45
CA VAL A 423 -14.72 0.86 -11.33
C VAL A 423 -15.51 2.15 -11.41
N PHE A 424 -16.81 2.02 -11.49
CA PHE A 424 -17.75 3.13 -11.51
C PHE A 424 -18.44 3.26 -10.15
N GLU A 425 -18.27 4.42 -9.50
CA GLU A 425 -18.96 4.78 -8.26
C GLU A 425 -20.16 5.65 -8.57
N GLY A 426 -21.33 5.05 -8.52
CA GLY A 426 -22.61 5.73 -8.83
C GLY A 426 -23.42 6.06 -7.60
N LEU A 427 -24.58 6.69 -7.84
CA LEU A 427 -25.53 7.03 -6.77
C LEU A 427 -26.08 5.79 -6.09
N SER A 428 -26.14 5.88 -4.77
CA SER A 428 -26.77 4.84 -3.96
C SER A 428 -28.31 4.90 -4.07
N PRO A 429 -29.01 3.76 -3.89
CA PRO A 429 -28.48 2.44 -3.59
C PRO A 429 -28.11 1.60 -4.82
N TYR A 430 -28.39 2.06 -6.02
CA TYR A 430 -28.33 1.24 -7.23
C TYR A 430 -27.07 1.44 -8.05
N ALA A 431 -26.15 2.27 -7.61
CA ALA A 431 -24.98 2.69 -8.37
C ALA A 431 -25.35 3.30 -9.74
N TYR A 432 -26.33 4.20 -9.75
CA TYR A 432 -26.74 4.90 -10.96
C TYR A 432 -25.69 5.94 -11.38
N GLY A 433 -25.53 6.08 -12.70
CA GLY A 433 -24.80 7.13 -13.37
C GLY A 433 -25.67 7.84 -14.40
N SER A 434 -25.08 8.78 -15.14
CA SER A 434 -25.73 9.38 -16.30
C SER A 434 -25.93 8.37 -17.42
N GLY A 435 -26.79 8.70 -18.37
CA GLY A 435 -26.96 7.90 -19.57
C GLY A 435 -25.68 7.83 -20.40
N SER A 436 -25.00 8.97 -20.55
CA SER A 436 -23.71 9.06 -21.27
C SER A 436 -22.61 8.20 -20.62
N GLN A 437 -22.46 8.23 -19.29
CA GLN A 437 -21.52 7.37 -18.57
C GLN A 437 -21.82 5.89 -18.76
N ARG A 438 -23.10 5.52 -18.72
CA ARG A 438 -23.51 4.13 -18.93
C ARG A 438 -23.14 3.65 -20.32
N GLU A 439 -23.40 4.43 -21.37
CA GLU A 439 -23.06 4.09 -22.74
C GLU A 439 -21.54 4.09 -22.98
N ALA A 440 -20.78 5.04 -22.42
CA ALA A 440 -19.33 5.05 -22.49
C ALA A 440 -18.71 3.80 -21.81
N LEU A 441 -19.20 3.41 -20.63
CA LEU A 441 -18.75 2.22 -19.92
C LEU A 441 -19.20 0.92 -20.60
N LYS A 442 -20.33 0.93 -21.34
CA LYS A 442 -20.71 -0.18 -22.22
C LYS A 442 -19.71 -0.34 -23.38
N ILE A 443 -19.27 0.76 -23.99
CA ILE A 443 -18.20 0.74 -24.99
C ILE A 443 -16.91 0.17 -24.39
N ALA A 444 -16.54 0.56 -23.16
CA ALA A 444 -15.40 -0.01 -22.45
C ALA A 444 -15.53 -1.53 -22.30
N ALA A 445 -16.69 -2.02 -21.88
CA ALA A 445 -16.97 -3.44 -21.71
C ALA A 445 -16.79 -4.22 -23.02
N PHE A 446 -17.40 -3.75 -24.11
CA PHE A 446 -17.28 -4.36 -25.44
C PHE A 446 -15.90 -4.12 -26.10
N SER A 447 -15.07 -3.25 -25.51
CA SER A 447 -13.65 -3.10 -25.86
C SER A 447 -12.72 -4.05 -25.09
N GLY A 448 -13.28 -5.00 -24.33
CA GLY A 448 -12.52 -5.97 -23.55
C GLY A 448 -12.02 -5.46 -22.19
N MET A 449 -12.60 -4.40 -21.67
CA MET A 449 -12.24 -3.79 -20.38
C MET A 449 -13.33 -4.08 -19.35
N PRO A 450 -13.10 -4.95 -18.37
CA PRO A 450 -14.08 -5.23 -17.32
C PRO A 450 -14.54 -3.98 -16.58
N VAL A 451 -15.84 -3.89 -16.32
CA VAL A 451 -16.49 -2.79 -15.62
C VAL A 451 -17.18 -3.32 -14.36
N VAL A 452 -16.89 -2.68 -13.23
CA VAL A 452 -17.55 -2.94 -11.95
C VAL A 452 -18.25 -1.68 -11.50
N ARG A 453 -19.49 -1.78 -11.05
CA ARG A 453 -20.20 -0.66 -10.45
C ARG A 453 -20.39 -0.83 -8.95
N VAL A 454 -20.16 0.23 -8.19
CA VAL A 454 -20.31 0.31 -6.74
C VAL A 454 -21.17 1.51 -6.35
N GLY A 455 -21.83 1.42 -5.23
CA GLY A 455 -22.54 2.57 -4.66
C GLY A 455 -21.60 3.42 -3.82
N ARG A 456 -21.86 4.72 -3.78
CA ARG A 456 -21.12 5.67 -2.92
C ARG A 456 -21.60 5.70 -1.47
N ALA A 457 -22.66 4.96 -1.16
CA ALA A 457 -23.16 4.87 0.20
C ALA A 457 -22.22 4.06 1.07
N ASP A 458 -22.19 4.46 2.30
CA ASP A 458 -21.56 3.73 3.37
C ASP A 458 -22.33 2.44 3.74
N PRO A 459 -21.80 1.72 4.62
CA PRO A 459 -21.71 0.30 4.82
C PRO A 459 -23.01 -0.50 4.73
N GLY A 460 -22.89 -1.70 4.25
CA GLY A 460 -23.99 -2.66 4.12
C GLY A 460 -24.84 -2.48 2.86
N GLY A 461 -24.57 -1.44 2.04
CA GLY A 461 -25.31 -1.19 0.81
C GLY A 461 -24.92 -2.15 -0.31
N MET A 462 -25.68 -3.21 -0.50
CA MET A 462 -25.51 -4.12 -1.65
C MET A 462 -26.03 -3.47 -2.92
N VAL A 463 -25.19 -3.41 -3.96
CA VAL A 463 -25.61 -2.99 -5.29
C VAL A 463 -26.41 -4.10 -5.95
N PRO A 464 -27.68 -3.87 -6.37
CA PRO A 464 -28.48 -4.94 -6.97
C PRO A 464 -27.99 -5.33 -8.36
N LYS A 465 -28.09 -6.61 -8.68
CA LYS A 465 -27.71 -7.19 -9.97
C LYS A 465 -28.72 -6.85 -11.08
N ARG A 466 -29.06 -5.58 -11.24
CA ARG A 466 -30.05 -5.12 -12.22
C ARG A 466 -29.53 -3.95 -13.04
N GLY A 467 -30.06 -3.81 -14.23
CA GLY A 467 -29.96 -2.59 -15.05
C GLY A 467 -28.73 -2.44 -15.93
N TRP A 468 -27.61 -3.09 -15.61
CA TRP A 468 -26.38 -3.01 -16.41
C TRP A 468 -25.82 -4.40 -16.69
N PRO A 469 -26.30 -5.10 -17.72
CA PRO A 469 -25.86 -6.48 -18.00
C PRO A 469 -24.39 -6.56 -18.43
N HIS A 470 -23.82 -5.46 -18.85
CA HIS A 470 -22.41 -5.30 -19.25
C HIS A 470 -21.49 -4.86 -18.11
N ALA A 471 -21.94 -4.92 -16.87
CA ALA A 471 -21.13 -4.57 -15.71
C ALA A 471 -21.34 -5.55 -14.54
N VAL A 472 -20.28 -5.85 -13.83
CA VAL A 472 -20.31 -6.59 -12.57
C VAL A 472 -20.82 -5.67 -11.46
N THR A 473 -21.60 -6.18 -10.53
CA THR A 473 -21.96 -5.47 -9.31
C THR A 473 -20.93 -5.73 -8.22
N GLY A 474 -20.43 -4.66 -7.63
CA GLY A 474 -19.35 -4.71 -6.65
C GLY A 474 -19.79 -5.13 -5.23
N SER A 475 -20.96 -5.77 -5.09
CA SER A 475 -21.46 -6.21 -3.78
C SER A 475 -21.61 -4.99 -2.84
N ASN A 476 -21.05 -5.08 -1.63
CA ASN A 476 -20.96 -3.99 -0.66
C ASN A 476 -19.54 -3.39 -0.58
N LEU A 477 -18.72 -3.62 -1.59
CA LEU A 477 -17.37 -3.04 -1.65
C LEU A 477 -17.43 -1.55 -1.99
N ASP A 478 -16.53 -0.77 -1.42
CA ASP A 478 -16.24 0.57 -1.93
C ASP A 478 -15.39 0.52 -3.20
N ALA A 479 -15.20 1.67 -3.84
CA ALA A 479 -14.49 1.75 -5.11
C ALA A 479 -13.03 1.27 -5.02
N ASN A 480 -12.33 1.55 -3.91
CA ASN A 480 -10.95 1.11 -3.71
C ASN A 480 -10.86 -0.41 -3.59
N LYS A 481 -11.73 -1.01 -2.78
CA LYS A 481 -11.78 -2.46 -2.59
C LYS A 481 -12.22 -3.19 -3.87
N ALA A 482 -13.26 -2.68 -4.53
CA ALA A 482 -13.71 -3.21 -5.81
C ALA A 482 -12.60 -3.17 -6.88
N ARG A 483 -11.76 -2.13 -6.87
CA ARG A 483 -10.57 -2.04 -7.73
C ARG A 483 -9.59 -3.18 -7.47
N MET A 484 -9.27 -3.47 -6.21
CA MET A 484 -8.34 -4.54 -5.87
C MET A 484 -8.87 -5.91 -6.30
N LEU A 485 -10.16 -6.18 -6.04
CA LEU A 485 -10.77 -7.45 -6.46
C LEU A 485 -10.87 -7.56 -7.99
N LEU A 486 -11.20 -6.46 -8.69
CA LEU A 486 -11.21 -6.46 -10.15
C LEU A 486 -9.83 -6.76 -10.74
N MET A 487 -8.77 -6.16 -10.19
CA MET A 487 -7.40 -6.44 -10.60
C MET A 487 -7.04 -7.93 -10.41
N ALA A 488 -7.35 -8.51 -9.25
CA ALA A 488 -7.11 -9.92 -8.97
C ALA A 488 -7.95 -10.83 -9.89
N SER A 489 -9.20 -10.46 -10.17
CA SER A 489 -10.08 -11.19 -11.08
C SER A 489 -9.54 -11.22 -12.51
N MET A 490 -8.96 -10.12 -12.99
CA MET A 490 -8.32 -10.08 -14.31
C MET A 490 -7.08 -10.96 -14.40
N LEU A 491 -6.32 -11.10 -13.33
CA LEU A 491 -5.20 -12.05 -13.27
C LEU A 491 -5.67 -13.50 -13.31
N LYS A 492 -6.90 -13.78 -12.89
CA LYS A 492 -7.50 -15.11 -12.90
C LYS A 492 -8.19 -15.44 -14.21
N LEU A 493 -8.98 -14.51 -14.75
CA LEU A 493 -9.93 -14.74 -15.83
C LEU A 493 -9.54 -14.04 -17.16
N GLY A 494 -8.61 -13.08 -17.12
CA GLY A 494 -8.18 -12.33 -18.30
C GLY A 494 -9.07 -11.14 -18.65
N ARG A 495 -8.96 -10.66 -19.87
CA ARG A 495 -9.81 -9.60 -20.42
C ARG A 495 -11.19 -10.13 -20.78
N TRP A 496 -12.16 -9.23 -20.89
CA TRP A 496 -13.42 -9.57 -21.54
C TRP A 496 -13.27 -9.70 -23.06
N PRO A 497 -14.16 -10.45 -23.75
CA PRO A 497 -14.14 -10.53 -25.20
C PRO A 497 -14.44 -9.15 -25.81
N LYS A 498 -13.76 -8.84 -26.92
CA LYS A 498 -13.97 -7.59 -27.66
C LYS A 498 -15.01 -7.81 -28.75
N ALA A 499 -15.91 -6.87 -28.89
CA ALA A 499 -16.79 -6.80 -30.06
C ALA A 499 -16.00 -6.23 -31.28
N LYS A 500 -16.48 -6.55 -32.45
CA LYS A 500 -15.95 -5.99 -33.70
C LYS A 500 -16.21 -4.48 -33.78
N ASP A 501 -17.43 -4.08 -33.43
CA ASP A 501 -17.81 -2.70 -33.19
C ASP A 501 -18.34 -2.57 -31.75
N PRO A 502 -17.57 -1.99 -30.81
CA PRO A 502 -18.02 -1.84 -29.43
C PRO A 502 -19.26 -0.96 -29.24
N ARG A 503 -19.60 -0.13 -30.23
CA ARG A 503 -20.82 0.70 -30.21
C ARG A 503 -22.07 -0.09 -30.65
N HIS A 504 -21.89 -1.06 -31.52
CA HIS A 504 -22.98 -1.85 -32.11
C HIS A 504 -22.64 -3.35 -32.07
N PRO A 505 -22.56 -3.96 -30.85
CA PRO A 505 -22.24 -5.37 -30.70
C PRO A 505 -23.35 -6.26 -31.27
N THR A 506 -22.96 -7.40 -31.82
CA THR A 506 -23.91 -8.43 -32.27
C THR A 506 -24.51 -9.18 -31.08
N PRO A 507 -25.64 -9.91 -31.29
CA PRO A 507 -26.20 -10.76 -30.21
C PRO A 507 -25.19 -11.77 -29.65
N GLU A 508 -24.38 -12.39 -30.49
CA GLU A 508 -23.36 -13.37 -30.10
C GLU A 508 -22.24 -12.71 -29.28
N GLU A 509 -21.85 -11.49 -29.62
CA GLU A 509 -20.88 -10.70 -28.85
C GLU A 509 -21.46 -10.29 -27.48
N CYS A 510 -22.75 -9.99 -27.43
CA CYS A 510 -23.45 -9.73 -26.17
C CYS A 510 -23.46 -10.99 -25.28
N ASP A 511 -23.80 -12.15 -25.82
CA ASP A 511 -23.82 -13.41 -25.07
C ASP A 511 -22.43 -13.79 -24.54
N ALA A 512 -21.39 -13.61 -25.34
CA ALA A 512 -20.01 -13.84 -24.92
C ALA A 512 -19.59 -12.88 -23.78
N LEU A 513 -19.96 -11.59 -23.87
CA LEU A 513 -19.71 -10.65 -22.80
C LEU A 513 -20.46 -11.01 -21.52
N TYR A 514 -21.75 -11.37 -21.62
CA TYR A 514 -22.55 -11.69 -20.44
C TYR A 514 -22.06 -12.95 -19.73
N ALA A 515 -21.55 -13.94 -20.46
CA ALA A 515 -20.87 -15.10 -19.87
C ALA A 515 -19.60 -14.69 -19.10
N ALA A 516 -18.80 -13.76 -19.66
CA ALA A 516 -17.62 -13.23 -18.99
C ALA A 516 -18.00 -12.41 -17.73
N VAL A 517 -19.05 -11.57 -17.81
CA VAL A 517 -19.59 -10.83 -16.65
C VAL A 517 -20.02 -11.80 -15.54
N ALA A 518 -20.72 -12.90 -15.89
CA ALA A 518 -21.15 -13.89 -14.91
C ALA A 518 -19.98 -14.57 -14.20
N ALA A 519 -18.90 -14.90 -14.91
CA ALA A 519 -17.70 -15.49 -14.33
C ALA A 519 -17.01 -14.52 -13.33
N TYR A 520 -16.93 -13.24 -13.66
CA TYR A 520 -16.41 -12.21 -12.76
C TYR A 520 -17.34 -11.99 -11.57
N GLN A 521 -18.67 -11.97 -11.79
CA GLN A 521 -19.65 -11.80 -10.73
C GLN A 521 -19.52 -12.89 -9.66
N ALA A 522 -19.26 -14.15 -10.05
CA ALA A 522 -19.05 -15.24 -9.11
C ALA A 522 -17.88 -14.99 -8.14
N LEU A 523 -16.82 -14.29 -8.60
CA LEU A 523 -15.73 -13.87 -7.71
C LEU A 523 -16.19 -12.75 -6.77
N PHE A 524 -16.89 -11.75 -7.28
CA PHE A 524 -17.39 -10.63 -6.48
C PHE A 524 -18.45 -11.03 -5.44
N ASP A 525 -19.16 -12.11 -5.69
CA ASP A 525 -20.14 -12.66 -4.74
C ASP A 525 -19.50 -13.39 -3.55
N THR A 526 -18.22 -13.78 -3.68
CA THR A 526 -17.57 -14.67 -2.70
C THR A 526 -16.31 -14.11 -2.06
N HIS A 527 -15.77 -12.97 -2.57
CA HIS A 527 -14.51 -12.35 -2.07
C HIS A 527 -14.66 -10.94 -1.51
#